data_cf21ac9e7a8b833a2ed361e131d35dbc
#
_entry.id   cf21ac9e7a8b833a2ed361e131d35dbc
#
_cell.length_a   1.000
_cell.length_b   1.000
_cell.length_c   1.000
_cell.angle_alpha   90.00
_cell.angle_beta   90.00
_cell.angle_gamma   90.00
#
_symmetry.space_group_name_H-M   'P 1'
#
loop_
_entity.id
_entity.type
_entity.pdbx_description
1 polymer ?
#
loop_
_entity_poly.entity_id
_entity_poly.type
_entity_poly.pdbx_seq_one_letter_code
_entity_poly.pdbx_strand_id
1 'polypeptide(L)'
;MTILNFEVAHYSGSARNGVVTIGSKSYKTPVFMPVGTRGTIKAATAIDVSDIGFEVILGNTYHLMLRPGSKVIQSLGGLHKFTGWNRLMLTDSGGFQVMSLGAKFDDGGVHFKSIYDGANIYLTPEDAVQIQEEIGADIAMVLDVCTNLPATRDQLQRAMDLTHSWAKRARAAKTRHDQAQFGIVQGGSEDDLRVESAQAIVDVGFEGYAIGGLAVGESREDMLKAIEATTPLLPYDRPRYLMGVGDPIGVVEAIARGVDMFDCVAPSRLARHGGALTFNGKVHVKNKKYEVSDSPIEEGCPCMACRQFPLALIRHLMLVGESTAGTLLTIHNLTFMHRLIEGARDAIRENSLDHYVTTIRSAFAN
;
A
#
# COMPACT_ATOMS: atom_id res chain seq x y z
N MET A 1 5.71 -27.09 -3.70
CA MET A 1 5.16 -26.07 -4.63
C MET A 1 5.42 -24.71 -4.00
N THR A 2 5.92 -23.73 -4.76
CA THR A 2 6.06 -22.35 -4.28
C THR A 2 4.68 -21.74 -4.08
N ILE A 3 4.47 -21.10 -2.92
CA ILE A 3 3.17 -20.47 -2.55
C ILE A 3 2.86 -19.31 -3.50
N LEU A 4 3.89 -18.54 -3.85
CA LEU A 4 3.83 -17.39 -4.76
C LEU A 4 4.74 -17.62 -5.95
N ASN A 5 4.21 -17.38 -7.15
CA ASN A 5 4.97 -17.33 -8.39
C ASN A 5 4.94 -15.90 -8.94
N PHE A 6 6.09 -15.35 -9.35
CA PHE A 6 6.19 -14.05 -10.01
C PHE A 6 6.88 -14.18 -11.35
N GLU A 7 6.14 -13.97 -12.41
CA GLU A 7 6.62 -14.03 -13.80
C GLU A 7 6.72 -12.62 -14.36
N VAL A 8 7.93 -12.18 -14.67
CA VAL A 8 8.17 -10.88 -15.32
C VAL A 8 8.19 -11.07 -16.83
N ALA A 9 7.26 -10.39 -17.52
CA ALA A 9 7.10 -10.49 -18.95
C ALA A 9 7.89 -9.42 -19.72
N HIS A 10 8.00 -8.20 -19.15
CA HIS A 10 8.65 -7.07 -19.82
C HIS A 10 9.47 -6.25 -18.81
N TYR A 11 10.53 -5.63 -19.34
CA TYR A 11 11.40 -4.71 -18.62
C TYR A 11 11.51 -3.38 -19.36
N SER A 12 11.67 -2.28 -18.60
CA SER A 12 12.11 -0.97 -19.11
C SER A 12 13.07 -0.38 -18.08
N GLY A 13 14.38 -0.44 -18.33
CA GLY A 13 15.40 -0.20 -17.33
C GLY A 13 15.25 -1.15 -16.15
N SER A 14 15.10 -0.61 -14.93
CA SER A 14 14.85 -1.40 -13.71
C SER A 14 13.36 -1.77 -13.53
N ALA A 15 12.45 -1.10 -14.22
CA ALA A 15 11.02 -1.34 -14.10
C ALA A 15 10.61 -2.69 -14.68
N ARG A 16 9.61 -3.33 -14.06
CA ARG A 16 9.16 -4.67 -14.38
C ARG A 16 7.65 -4.70 -14.58
N ASN A 17 7.21 -5.35 -15.66
CA ASN A 17 5.80 -5.68 -15.89
C ASN A 17 5.65 -7.20 -15.86
N GLY A 18 4.79 -7.71 -14.99
CA GLY A 18 4.64 -9.14 -14.78
C GLY A 18 3.32 -9.53 -14.13
N VAL A 19 3.25 -10.78 -13.68
CA VAL A 19 2.09 -11.34 -12.99
C VAL A 19 2.55 -12.09 -11.75
N VAL A 20 1.93 -11.77 -10.62
CA VAL A 20 2.06 -12.54 -9.39
C VAL A 20 0.87 -13.47 -9.26
N THR A 21 1.13 -14.75 -8.99
CA THR A 21 0.10 -15.78 -8.79
C THR A 21 0.25 -16.40 -7.40
N ILE A 22 -0.87 -16.50 -6.65
CA ILE A 22 -0.96 -17.17 -5.35
C ILE A 22 -2.17 -18.10 -5.42
N GLY A 23 -1.94 -19.41 -5.36
CA GLY A 23 -2.98 -20.41 -5.57
C GLY A 23 -3.63 -20.28 -6.95
N SER A 24 -4.95 -20.02 -6.99
CA SER A 24 -5.71 -19.82 -8.23
C SER A 24 -5.94 -18.34 -8.59
N LYS A 25 -5.45 -17.41 -7.77
CA LYS A 25 -5.65 -15.98 -7.95
C LYS A 25 -4.37 -15.32 -8.44
N SER A 26 -4.49 -14.20 -9.18
CA SER A 26 -3.34 -13.44 -9.67
C SER A 26 -3.61 -11.94 -9.68
N TYR A 27 -2.54 -11.16 -9.75
CA TYR A 27 -2.56 -9.73 -10.06
C TYR A 27 -1.39 -9.36 -10.95
N LYS A 28 -1.59 -8.33 -11.77
CA LYS A 28 -0.54 -7.75 -12.63
C LYS A 28 0.30 -6.75 -11.88
N THR A 29 1.59 -6.66 -12.22
CA THR A 29 2.52 -5.65 -11.70
C THR A 29 2.95 -4.68 -12.80
N PRO A 30 3.30 -3.42 -12.42
CA PRO A 30 3.12 -2.77 -11.14
C PRO A 30 1.66 -2.76 -10.68
N VAL A 31 1.42 -2.62 -9.36
CA VAL A 31 0.06 -2.58 -8.83
C VAL A 31 -0.04 -1.57 -7.66
N PHE A 32 -1.15 -0.85 -7.60
CA PHE A 32 -1.55 -0.08 -6.43
C PHE A 32 -2.64 -0.81 -5.67
N MET A 33 -2.49 -0.93 -4.36
CA MET A 33 -3.43 -1.58 -3.46
C MET A 33 -4.25 -0.53 -2.68
N PRO A 34 -5.54 -0.38 -2.96
CA PRO A 34 -6.42 0.43 -2.10
C PRO A 34 -6.44 -0.10 -0.67
N VAL A 35 -6.40 0.81 0.31
CA VAL A 35 -6.33 0.44 1.73
C VAL A 35 -7.71 0.31 2.34
N GLY A 36 -8.08 -0.90 2.68
CA GLY A 36 -9.30 -1.25 3.42
C GLY A 36 -9.03 -1.38 4.92
N THR A 37 -8.74 -0.27 5.60
CA THR A 37 -8.28 -0.20 7.00
C THR A 37 -9.08 -1.08 7.98
N ARG A 38 -10.40 -1.17 7.79
CA ARG A 38 -11.32 -1.94 8.66
C ARG A 38 -12.13 -2.97 7.86
N GLY A 39 -11.48 -3.60 6.88
CA GLY A 39 -12.14 -4.52 5.97
C GLY A 39 -12.92 -3.85 4.84
N THR A 40 -12.84 -2.52 4.73
CA THR A 40 -13.45 -1.76 3.62
C THR A 40 -12.63 -0.52 3.30
N ILE A 41 -12.58 -0.15 2.04
CA ILE A 41 -12.03 1.14 1.60
C ILE A 41 -13.04 2.22 2.00
N LYS A 42 -12.55 3.29 2.64
CA LYS A 42 -13.43 4.33 3.15
C LYS A 42 -14.18 5.03 2.02
N ALA A 43 -15.51 5.03 2.09
CA ALA A 43 -16.43 5.57 1.09
C ALA A 43 -16.44 4.83 -0.27
N ALA A 44 -16.07 3.53 -0.27
CA ALA A 44 -16.25 2.65 -1.43
C ALA A 44 -16.51 1.22 -0.94
N THR A 45 -17.37 0.50 -1.64
CA THR A 45 -17.65 -0.92 -1.37
C THR A 45 -16.64 -1.83 -2.08
N ALA A 46 -16.61 -3.12 -1.71
CA ALA A 46 -15.82 -4.12 -2.41
C ALA A 46 -16.22 -4.22 -3.91
N ILE A 47 -17.50 -4.02 -4.21
CA ILE A 47 -18.03 -4.03 -5.59
C ILE A 47 -17.46 -2.84 -6.37
N ASP A 48 -17.52 -1.62 -5.83
CA ASP A 48 -16.97 -0.43 -6.49
C ASP A 48 -15.49 -0.61 -6.83
N VAL A 49 -14.70 -1.17 -5.90
CA VAL A 49 -13.26 -1.41 -6.07
C VAL A 49 -13.01 -2.50 -7.11
N SER A 50 -13.82 -3.55 -7.12
CA SER A 50 -13.74 -4.63 -8.12
C SER A 50 -14.10 -4.13 -9.53
N ASP A 51 -15.12 -3.27 -9.65
CA ASP A 51 -15.58 -2.73 -10.93
C ASP A 51 -14.58 -1.75 -11.55
N ILE A 52 -13.79 -1.06 -10.71
CA ILE A 52 -12.65 -0.25 -11.18
C ILE A 52 -11.57 -1.12 -11.82
N GLY A 53 -11.42 -2.38 -11.38
CA GLY A 53 -10.45 -3.33 -11.91
C GLY A 53 -9.33 -3.72 -10.95
N PHE A 54 -9.35 -3.30 -9.69
CA PHE A 54 -8.33 -3.71 -8.73
C PHE A 54 -8.34 -5.21 -8.50
N GLU A 55 -7.16 -5.82 -8.45
CA GLU A 55 -6.96 -7.27 -8.30
C GLU A 55 -6.47 -7.64 -6.90
N VAL A 56 -5.96 -6.67 -6.16
CA VAL A 56 -5.46 -6.82 -4.79
C VAL A 56 -5.75 -5.57 -3.96
N ILE A 57 -6.15 -5.78 -2.70
CA ILE A 57 -6.38 -4.70 -1.72
C ILE A 57 -5.58 -4.98 -0.45
N LEU A 58 -5.38 -3.94 0.36
CA LEU A 58 -4.69 -4.05 1.65
C LEU A 58 -5.68 -3.95 2.81
N GLY A 59 -5.63 -4.92 3.73
CA GLY A 59 -6.31 -4.89 5.02
C GLY A 59 -5.34 -4.50 6.15
N ASN A 60 -5.85 -3.86 7.21
CA ASN A 60 -5.00 -3.43 8.31
C ASN A 60 -5.17 -4.34 9.53
N THR A 61 -4.12 -5.10 9.85
CA THR A 61 -4.13 -6.06 10.95
C THR A 61 -4.39 -5.40 12.29
N TYR A 62 -3.78 -4.25 12.60
CA TYR A 62 -3.99 -3.55 13.86
C TYR A 62 -5.48 -3.25 14.13
N HIS A 63 -6.19 -2.75 13.13
CA HIS A 63 -7.62 -2.45 13.28
C HIS A 63 -8.48 -3.71 13.33
N LEU A 64 -8.18 -4.69 12.50
CA LEU A 64 -8.95 -5.92 12.38
C LEU A 64 -8.81 -6.84 13.61
N MET A 65 -7.62 -6.91 14.22
CA MET A 65 -7.40 -7.68 15.44
C MET A 65 -8.09 -7.07 16.67
N LEU A 66 -8.22 -5.74 16.70
CA LEU A 66 -8.91 -5.04 17.78
C LEU A 66 -10.42 -5.06 17.59
N ARG A 67 -10.91 -4.88 16.38
CA ARG A 67 -12.33 -4.92 16.00
C ARG A 67 -12.53 -5.38 14.57
N PRO A 68 -13.28 -6.45 14.35
CA PRO A 68 -14.06 -7.25 15.33
C PRO A 68 -13.25 -8.27 16.13
N GLY A 69 -11.96 -8.45 15.80
CA GLY A 69 -11.06 -9.46 16.33
C GLY A 69 -10.80 -10.57 15.29
N SER A 70 -9.56 -11.08 15.26
CA SER A 70 -9.12 -12.09 14.28
C SER A 70 -9.93 -13.37 14.34
N LYS A 71 -10.26 -13.84 15.56
CA LYS A 71 -11.08 -15.05 15.78
C LYS A 71 -12.52 -14.90 15.28
N VAL A 72 -13.09 -13.69 15.38
CA VAL A 72 -14.43 -13.40 14.82
C VAL A 72 -14.38 -13.49 13.30
N ILE A 73 -13.36 -12.88 12.67
CA ILE A 73 -13.16 -12.96 11.22
C ILE A 73 -12.98 -14.42 10.78
N GLN A 74 -12.15 -15.17 11.49
CA GLN A 74 -11.92 -16.60 11.24
C GLN A 74 -13.22 -17.41 11.29
N SER A 75 -14.05 -17.20 12.34
CA SER A 75 -15.32 -17.94 12.52
C SER A 75 -16.33 -17.64 11.41
N LEU A 76 -16.20 -16.47 10.74
CA LEU A 76 -17.03 -16.07 9.59
C LEU A 76 -16.49 -16.53 8.24
N GLY A 77 -15.37 -17.30 8.23
CA GLY A 77 -14.75 -17.86 7.04
C GLY A 77 -13.66 -17.00 6.43
N GLY A 78 -13.02 -16.15 7.24
CA GLY A 78 -11.89 -15.31 6.86
C GLY A 78 -12.28 -13.97 6.26
N LEU A 79 -11.25 -13.12 6.03
CA LEU A 79 -11.45 -11.73 5.63
C LEU A 79 -12.12 -11.59 4.26
N HIS A 80 -11.85 -12.48 3.33
CA HIS A 80 -12.50 -12.51 2.01
C HIS A 80 -14.02 -12.60 2.13
N LYS A 81 -14.51 -13.59 2.89
CA LYS A 81 -15.93 -13.78 3.08
C LYS A 81 -16.55 -12.67 3.94
N PHE A 82 -15.83 -12.23 4.95
CA PHE A 82 -16.26 -11.15 5.83
C PHE A 82 -16.47 -9.82 5.09
N THR A 83 -15.63 -9.51 4.10
CA THR A 83 -15.67 -8.24 3.36
C THR A 83 -16.40 -8.33 2.01
N GLY A 84 -16.68 -9.54 1.51
CA GLY A 84 -17.21 -9.77 0.16
C GLY A 84 -16.18 -9.54 -0.95
N TRP A 85 -14.89 -9.53 -0.65
CA TRP A 85 -13.81 -9.37 -1.62
C TRP A 85 -13.29 -10.73 -2.10
N ASN A 86 -13.44 -11.02 -3.39
CA ASN A 86 -13.12 -12.33 -3.96
C ASN A 86 -11.73 -12.44 -4.61
N ARG A 87 -10.97 -11.32 -4.67
CA ARG A 87 -9.63 -11.28 -5.25
C ARG A 87 -8.56 -11.33 -4.16
N LEU A 88 -7.30 -11.03 -4.45
CA LEU A 88 -6.21 -11.12 -3.49
C LEU A 88 -6.28 -10.03 -2.40
N MET A 89 -5.82 -10.39 -1.22
CA MET A 89 -5.67 -9.49 -0.08
C MET A 89 -4.27 -9.61 0.52
N LEU A 90 -3.67 -8.46 0.79
CA LEU A 90 -2.52 -8.33 1.65
C LEU A 90 -2.95 -7.74 2.99
N THR A 91 -2.39 -8.24 4.10
CA THR A 91 -2.51 -7.56 5.41
C THR A 91 -1.15 -7.02 5.85
N ASP A 92 -1.14 -5.75 6.31
CA ASP A 92 0.02 -5.22 7.01
C ASP A 92 0.20 -5.91 8.37
N SER A 93 1.34 -5.68 9.02
CA SER A 93 1.61 -6.24 10.36
C SER A 93 0.94 -5.45 11.50
N GLY A 94 0.48 -4.22 11.23
CA GLY A 94 0.06 -3.25 12.23
C GLY A 94 1.20 -2.44 12.87
N GLY A 95 2.46 -2.71 12.55
CA GLY A 95 3.64 -2.07 13.15
C GLY A 95 3.64 -0.55 13.02
N PHE A 96 3.33 -0.01 11.84
CA PHE A 96 3.26 1.42 11.60
C PHE A 96 2.20 2.14 12.46
N GLN A 97 1.01 1.54 12.59
CA GLN A 97 -0.06 2.12 13.41
C GLN A 97 0.31 2.15 14.88
N VAL A 98 0.90 1.07 15.36
CA VAL A 98 1.35 0.94 16.74
C VAL A 98 2.45 1.96 17.05
N MET A 99 3.43 2.14 16.16
CA MET A 99 4.48 3.16 16.29
C MET A 99 3.88 4.57 16.38
N SER A 100 2.90 4.91 15.55
CA SER A 100 2.25 6.23 15.55
C SER A 100 1.50 6.56 16.84
N LEU A 101 1.21 5.54 17.65
CA LEU A 101 0.55 5.68 18.97
C LEU A 101 1.53 5.78 20.15
N GLY A 102 2.83 5.93 19.88
CA GLY A 102 3.85 6.04 20.91
C GLY A 102 4.13 4.73 21.66
N ALA A 103 4.08 3.61 20.95
CA ALA A 103 4.37 2.29 21.49
C ALA A 103 5.81 2.17 22.01
N LYS A 104 6.01 1.20 22.90
CA LYS A 104 7.33 0.82 23.41
C LYS A 104 7.73 -0.52 22.80
N PHE A 105 8.93 -0.56 22.25
CA PHE A 105 9.50 -1.74 21.63
C PHE A 105 10.56 -2.35 22.55
N ASP A 106 10.57 -3.67 22.67
CA ASP A 106 11.62 -4.46 23.27
C ASP A 106 12.00 -5.64 22.37
N ASP A 107 12.94 -6.47 22.78
CA ASP A 107 13.41 -7.61 21.97
C ASP A 107 12.29 -8.65 21.72
N GLY A 108 11.32 -8.73 22.62
CA GLY A 108 10.22 -9.68 22.53
C GLY A 108 9.08 -9.23 21.62
N GLY A 109 8.80 -7.93 21.55
CA GLY A 109 7.65 -7.42 20.82
C GLY A 109 7.35 -5.95 21.10
N VAL A 110 6.09 -5.55 20.96
CA VAL A 110 5.66 -4.18 21.09
C VAL A 110 4.51 -4.03 22.08
N HIS A 111 4.64 -3.05 23.00
CA HIS A 111 3.63 -2.66 23.98
C HIS A 111 2.89 -1.42 23.51
N PHE A 112 1.59 -1.46 23.48
CA PHE A 112 0.74 -0.33 23.13
C PHE A 112 -0.62 -0.39 23.81
N LYS A 113 -1.38 0.69 23.68
CA LYS A 113 -2.77 0.75 24.17
C LYS A 113 -3.76 0.71 23.02
N SER A 114 -4.79 -0.10 23.16
CA SER A 114 -5.91 -0.13 22.23
C SER A 114 -6.60 1.23 22.16
N ILE A 115 -6.82 1.73 20.94
CA ILE A 115 -7.55 3.00 20.69
C ILE A 115 -9.05 2.88 20.98
N TYR A 116 -9.57 1.67 21.17
CA TYR A 116 -10.99 1.44 21.34
C TYR A 116 -11.43 1.40 22.81
N ASP A 117 -10.61 0.83 23.70
CA ASP A 117 -10.93 0.60 25.11
C ASP A 117 -9.78 0.91 26.07
N GLY A 118 -8.61 1.34 25.55
CA GLY A 118 -7.43 1.66 26.35
C GLY A 118 -6.71 0.45 26.95
N ALA A 119 -7.10 -0.79 26.63
CA ALA A 119 -6.45 -1.99 27.11
C ALA A 119 -4.97 -2.03 26.72
N ASN A 120 -4.11 -2.46 27.66
CA ASN A 120 -2.70 -2.69 27.35
C ASN A 120 -2.57 -3.99 26.54
N ILE A 121 -1.85 -3.91 25.44
CA ILE A 121 -1.60 -5.03 24.53
C ILE A 121 -0.10 -5.19 24.38
N TYR A 122 0.34 -6.44 24.42
CA TYR A 122 1.68 -6.85 24.03
C TYR A 122 1.56 -7.72 22.78
N LEU A 123 2.20 -7.34 21.70
CA LEU A 123 2.15 -8.02 20.42
C LEU A 123 3.55 -8.50 20.07
N THR A 124 3.73 -9.81 19.96
CA THR A 124 4.97 -10.44 19.51
C THR A 124 4.94 -10.68 18.00
N PRO A 125 6.09 -10.92 17.34
CA PRO A 125 6.13 -11.35 15.95
C PRO A 125 5.30 -12.63 15.67
N GLU A 126 5.30 -13.56 16.60
CA GLU A 126 4.52 -14.80 16.54
C GLU A 126 3.01 -14.52 16.58
N ASP A 127 2.57 -13.63 17.49
CA ASP A 127 1.17 -13.21 17.57
C ASP A 127 0.73 -12.52 16.28
N ALA A 128 1.58 -11.67 15.70
CA ALA A 128 1.28 -11.00 14.43
C ALA A 128 1.10 -11.99 13.28
N VAL A 129 1.88 -13.07 13.24
CA VAL A 129 1.72 -14.17 12.28
C VAL A 129 0.40 -14.89 12.53
N GLN A 130 0.14 -15.34 13.76
CA GLN A 130 -1.08 -16.06 14.11
C GLN A 130 -2.33 -15.24 13.80
N ILE A 131 -2.35 -13.96 14.13
CA ILE A 131 -3.47 -13.05 13.86
C ILE A 131 -3.75 -12.95 12.35
N GLN A 132 -2.71 -12.80 11.52
CA GLN A 132 -2.87 -12.72 10.07
C GLN A 132 -3.28 -14.07 9.45
N GLU A 133 -2.86 -15.19 10.03
CA GLU A 133 -3.33 -16.53 9.65
C GLU A 133 -4.82 -16.71 9.99
N GLU A 134 -5.27 -16.25 11.17
CA GLU A 134 -6.69 -16.25 11.59
C GLU A 134 -7.53 -15.32 10.70
N ILE A 135 -7.02 -14.14 10.35
CA ILE A 135 -7.66 -13.21 9.41
C ILE A 135 -7.80 -13.84 8.03
N GLY A 136 -6.81 -14.60 7.58
CA GLY A 136 -6.89 -15.38 6.34
C GLY A 136 -6.63 -14.57 5.07
N ALA A 137 -5.73 -13.57 5.12
CA ALA A 137 -5.24 -12.88 3.92
C ALA A 137 -4.37 -13.80 3.06
N ASP A 138 -4.21 -13.49 1.77
CA ASP A 138 -3.36 -14.24 0.85
C ASP A 138 -1.87 -13.90 1.04
N ILE A 139 -1.58 -12.64 1.45
CA ILE A 139 -0.23 -12.15 1.75
C ILE A 139 -0.22 -11.52 3.15
N ALA A 140 0.72 -11.94 3.99
CA ALA A 140 0.94 -11.41 5.34
C ALA A 140 2.30 -10.71 5.42
N MET A 141 2.34 -9.54 6.09
CA MET A 141 3.60 -8.84 6.35
C MET A 141 4.20 -9.25 7.69
N VAL A 142 5.53 -9.33 7.78
CA VAL A 142 6.20 -9.50 9.07
C VAL A 142 6.00 -8.24 9.95
N LEU A 143 6.01 -8.42 11.28
CA LEU A 143 6.04 -7.28 12.19
C LEU A 143 7.42 -6.60 12.10
N ASP A 144 7.44 -5.28 11.98
CA ASP A 144 8.63 -4.47 11.81
C ASP A 144 8.65 -3.26 12.76
N VAL A 145 9.81 -2.66 12.90
CA VAL A 145 9.98 -1.41 13.64
C VAL A 145 10.29 -0.29 12.66
N CYS A 146 9.26 0.47 12.32
CA CYS A 146 9.41 1.68 11.52
C CYS A 146 9.84 2.85 12.42
N THR A 147 10.70 3.74 11.93
CA THR A 147 11.18 4.91 12.69
C THR A 147 10.80 6.19 11.95
N ASN A 148 10.17 7.14 12.66
CA ASN A 148 9.91 8.47 12.10
C ASN A 148 11.22 9.21 11.84
N LEU A 149 11.29 9.96 10.74
CA LEU A 149 12.42 10.82 10.42
C LEU A 149 12.12 12.29 10.80
N PRO A 150 13.13 13.07 11.24
CA PRO A 150 14.54 12.68 11.37
C PRO A 150 14.80 11.78 12.59
N ALA A 151 15.70 10.81 12.43
CA ALA A 151 16.15 9.91 13.48
C ALA A 151 17.69 9.84 13.52
N THR A 152 18.26 9.48 14.67
CA THR A 152 19.69 9.24 14.74
C THR A 152 20.04 7.89 14.10
N ARG A 153 21.30 7.75 13.66
CA ARG A 153 21.79 6.49 13.12
C ARG A 153 21.59 5.31 14.10
N ASP A 154 21.85 5.52 15.39
CA ASP A 154 21.68 4.47 16.42
C ASP A 154 20.21 4.04 16.54
N GLN A 155 19.26 4.99 16.39
CA GLN A 155 17.84 4.66 16.40
C GLN A 155 17.45 3.83 15.16
N LEU A 156 17.95 4.19 14.00
CA LEU A 156 17.73 3.45 12.75
C LEU A 156 18.32 2.04 12.83
N GLN A 157 19.58 1.91 13.31
CA GLN A 157 20.26 0.62 13.49
C GLN A 157 19.46 -0.28 14.44
N ARG A 158 19.08 0.23 15.63
CA ARG A 158 18.31 -0.55 16.59
C ARG A 158 16.95 -1.02 16.03
N ALA A 159 16.23 -0.16 15.34
CA ALA A 159 14.96 -0.50 14.71
C ALA A 159 15.15 -1.59 13.63
N MET A 160 16.21 -1.48 12.86
CA MET A 160 16.60 -2.44 11.85
C MET A 160 16.94 -3.81 12.48
N ASP A 161 17.77 -3.84 13.53
CA ASP A 161 18.16 -5.06 14.24
C ASP A 161 16.96 -5.80 14.84
N LEU A 162 16.04 -5.05 15.47
CA LEU A 162 14.78 -5.60 15.97
C LEU A 162 13.95 -6.20 14.83
N THR A 163 13.80 -5.47 13.72
CA THR A 163 13.07 -5.96 12.54
C THR A 163 13.67 -7.25 12.01
N HIS A 164 15.00 -7.36 11.92
CA HIS A 164 15.69 -8.58 11.46
C HIS A 164 15.45 -9.76 12.41
N SER A 165 15.55 -9.53 13.72
CA SER A 165 15.27 -10.56 14.72
C SER A 165 13.81 -11.03 14.64
N TRP A 166 12.87 -10.10 14.54
CA TRP A 166 11.44 -10.38 14.45
C TRP A 166 11.06 -11.07 13.14
N ALA A 167 11.69 -10.70 12.02
CA ALA A 167 11.50 -11.36 10.74
C ALA A 167 11.86 -12.85 10.78
N LYS A 168 12.99 -13.22 11.43
CA LYS A 168 13.37 -14.61 11.66
C LYS A 168 12.35 -15.36 12.51
N ARG A 169 11.88 -14.77 13.59
CA ARG A 169 10.86 -15.34 14.48
C ARG A 169 9.51 -15.50 13.75
N ALA A 170 9.07 -14.47 13.02
CA ALA A 170 7.86 -14.54 12.22
C ALA A 170 7.92 -15.63 11.14
N ARG A 171 9.09 -15.81 10.50
CA ARG A 171 9.28 -16.87 9.51
C ARG A 171 9.19 -18.26 10.13
N ALA A 172 9.76 -18.42 11.32
CA ALA A 172 9.72 -19.69 12.05
C ALA A 172 8.32 -20.04 12.60
N ALA A 173 7.53 -18.99 12.94
CA ALA A 173 6.17 -19.16 13.50
C ALA A 173 5.11 -19.45 12.43
N LYS A 174 5.39 -19.21 11.14
CA LYS A 174 4.44 -19.39 10.05
C LYS A 174 4.00 -20.85 9.90
N THR A 175 2.68 -21.10 9.93
CA THR A 175 2.11 -22.46 9.80
C THR A 175 1.30 -22.65 8.51
N ARG A 176 0.70 -21.60 7.96
CA ARG A 176 -0.09 -21.69 6.72
C ARG A 176 0.79 -21.82 5.49
N HIS A 177 0.49 -22.84 4.67
CA HIS A 177 1.19 -23.12 3.42
C HIS A 177 0.53 -22.50 2.18
N ASP A 178 -0.62 -21.85 2.33
CA ASP A 178 -1.39 -21.18 1.29
C ASP A 178 -1.36 -19.65 1.39
N GLN A 179 -0.64 -19.10 2.38
CA GLN A 179 -0.43 -17.68 2.61
C GLN A 179 1.03 -17.31 2.34
N ALA A 180 1.28 -16.35 1.46
CA ALA A 180 2.62 -15.78 1.26
C ALA A 180 3.00 -14.87 2.44
N GLN A 181 4.30 -14.84 2.79
CA GLN A 181 4.83 -13.95 3.82
C GLN A 181 5.89 -13.03 3.22
N PHE A 182 5.77 -11.72 3.46
CA PHE A 182 6.72 -10.73 2.96
C PHE A 182 7.59 -10.19 4.07
N GLY A 183 8.91 -10.16 3.82
CA GLY A 183 9.88 -9.50 4.69
C GLY A 183 9.93 -8.00 4.45
N ILE A 184 10.40 -7.23 5.43
CA ILE A 184 10.48 -5.77 5.34
C ILE A 184 11.92 -5.32 5.55
N VAL A 185 12.46 -4.61 4.56
CA VAL A 185 13.76 -3.95 4.62
C VAL A 185 13.59 -2.59 5.30
N GLN A 186 14.40 -2.33 6.33
CA GLN A 186 14.45 -1.05 7.06
C GLN A 186 15.79 -0.32 6.78
N GLY A 187 16.12 0.74 7.50
CA GLY A 187 17.38 1.48 7.38
C GLY A 187 17.23 2.98 7.13
N GLY A 188 15.99 3.52 7.14
CA GLY A 188 15.73 4.94 6.90
C GLY A 188 16.23 5.38 5.51
N SER A 189 16.91 6.53 5.45
CA SER A 189 17.56 7.05 4.24
C SER A 189 19.08 6.75 4.17
N GLU A 190 19.60 5.87 5.06
CA GLU A 190 21.02 5.53 5.11
C GLU A 190 21.31 4.35 4.17
N ASP A 191 22.06 4.60 3.09
CA ASP A 191 22.31 3.61 2.03
C ASP A 191 22.96 2.32 2.56
N ASP A 192 23.95 2.44 3.45
CA ASP A 192 24.65 1.29 4.03
C ASP A 192 23.73 0.46 4.93
N LEU A 193 22.84 1.07 5.71
CA LEU A 193 21.83 0.37 6.50
C LEU A 193 20.81 -0.33 5.60
N ARG A 194 20.42 0.30 4.47
CA ARG A 194 19.56 -0.33 3.46
C ARG A 194 20.17 -1.59 2.87
N VAL A 195 21.47 -1.53 2.54
CA VAL A 195 22.21 -2.68 2.02
C VAL A 195 22.28 -3.81 3.05
N GLU A 196 22.64 -3.49 4.29
CA GLU A 196 22.72 -4.47 5.38
C GLU A 196 21.33 -5.11 5.63
N SER A 197 20.29 -4.29 5.70
CA SER A 197 18.92 -4.77 5.92
C SER A 197 18.40 -5.63 4.77
N ALA A 198 18.65 -5.23 3.53
CA ALA A 198 18.24 -6.01 2.37
C ALA A 198 18.87 -7.41 2.40
N GLN A 199 20.18 -7.51 2.67
CA GLN A 199 20.88 -8.79 2.75
C GLN A 199 20.31 -9.65 3.89
N ALA A 200 20.14 -9.09 5.10
CA ALA A 200 19.64 -9.81 6.25
C ALA A 200 18.20 -10.36 6.04
N ILE A 201 17.32 -9.58 5.39
CA ILE A 201 15.95 -10.00 5.12
C ILE A 201 15.89 -11.02 3.98
N VAL A 202 16.72 -10.88 2.95
CA VAL A 202 16.83 -11.86 1.86
C VAL A 202 17.33 -13.21 2.37
N ASP A 203 18.29 -13.23 3.29
CA ASP A 203 18.83 -14.45 3.89
C ASP A 203 17.80 -15.25 4.70
N VAL A 204 16.78 -14.59 5.26
CA VAL A 204 15.64 -15.28 5.92
C VAL A 204 14.78 -16.04 4.91
N GLY A 205 14.61 -15.51 3.71
CA GLY A 205 13.88 -16.15 2.61
C GLY A 205 12.36 -15.98 2.70
N PHE A 206 11.82 -14.96 2.01
CA PHE A 206 10.40 -14.67 1.94
C PHE A 206 9.85 -14.83 0.51
N GLU A 207 8.52 -14.91 0.39
CA GLU A 207 7.84 -14.98 -0.90
C GLU A 207 7.79 -13.62 -1.63
N GLY A 208 8.09 -12.51 -0.91
CA GLY A 208 8.21 -11.16 -1.44
C GLY A 208 8.89 -10.24 -0.44
N TYR A 209 9.27 -9.04 -0.87
CA TYR A 209 10.08 -8.12 -0.08
C TYR A 209 9.51 -6.71 -0.13
N ALA A 210 9.30 -6.12 1.04
CA ALA A 210 8.87 -4.74 1.17
C ALA A 210 10.03 -3.81 1.52
N ILE A 211 9.93 -2.57 1.07
CA ILE A 211 10.79 -1.45 1.40
C ILE A 211 9.99 -0.58 2.37
N GLY A 212 10.29 -0.73 3.66
CA GLY A 212 9.67 0.03 4.75
C GLY A 212 10.53 1.20 5.21
N GLY A 213 10.04 1.96 6.20
CA GLY A 213 10.77 3.09 6.79
C GLY A 213 11.00 4.25 5.83
N LEU A 214 10.16 4.39 4.82
CA LEU A 214 10.08 5.51 3.88
C LEU A 214 8.66 6.12 3.91
N ALA A 215 8.49 7.32 3.35
CA ALA A 215 7.28 8.14 3.48
C ALA A 215 6.93 8.50 4.94
N VAL A 216 7.97 8.68 5.77
CA VAL A 216 7.87 8.94 7.22
C VAL A 216 8.57 10.25 7.64
N GLY A 217 8.89 11.13 6.68
CA GLY A 217 9.46 12.45 6.92
C GLY A 217 10.71 12.81 6.12
N GLU A 218 11.27 11.89 5.36
CA GLU A 218 12.39 12.12 4.44
C GLU A 218 11.99 12.98 3.22
N SER A 219 12.99 13.52 2.55
CA SER A 219 12.79 14.17 1.26
C SER A 219 12.50 13.14 0.16
N ARG A 220 11.88 13.58 -0.94
CA ARG A 220 11.68 12.71 -2.12
C ARG A 220 13.00 12.19 -2.66
N GLU A 221 14.05 13.03 -2.68
CA GLU A 221 15.36 12.63 -3.16
C GLU A 221 15.95 11.50 -2.31
N ASP A 222 15.87 11.60 -0.97
CA ASP A 222 16.36 10.59 -0.05
C ASP A 222 15.56 9.28 -0.19
N MET A 223 14.22 9.38 -0.35
CA MET A 223 13.39 8.22 -0.63
C MET A 223 13.83 7.50 -1.91
N LEU A 224 14.08 8.22 -3.00
CA LEU A 224 14.48 7.62 -4.26
C LEU A 224 15.89 7.00 -4.19
N LYS A 225 16.85 7.62 -3.50
CA LYS A 225 18.18 7.04 -3.23
C LYS A 225 18.06 5.74 -2.42
N ALA A 226 17.25 5.73 -1.37
CA ALA A 226 17.03 4.52 -0.56
C ALA A 226 16.40 3.37 -1.38
N ILE A 227 15.50 3.66 -2.31
CA ILE A 227 14.94 2.68 -3.25
C ILE A 227 16.04 2.16 -4.19
N GLU A 228 16.87 3.04 -4.75
CA GLU A 228 17.99 2.67 -5.64
C GLU A 228 19.04 1.82 -4.93
N ALA A 229 19.32 2.07 -3.65
CA ALA A 229 20.21 1.26 -2.83
C ALA A 229 19.63 -0.14 -2.51
N THR A 230 18.30 -0.25 -2.43
CA THR A 230 17.63 -1.48 -1.96
C THR A 230 17.24 -2.43 -3.10
N THR A 231 16.58 -1.92 -4.15
CA THR A 231 15.94 -2.75 -5.18
C THR A 231 16.89 -3.71 -5.90
N PRO A 232 18.17 -3.36 -6.21
CA PRO A 232 19.10 -4.29 -6.88
C PRO A 232 19.49 -5.52 -6.03
N LEU A 233 19.34 -5.42 -4.71
CA LEU A 233 19.70 -6.47 -3.77
C LEU A 233 18.57 -7.48 -3.53
N LEU A 234 17.34 -7.11 -3.92
CA LEU A 234 16.17 -7.97 -3.76
C LEU A 234 16.09 -8.98 -4.92
N PRO A 235 15.68 -10.24 -4.66
CA PRO A 235 15.58 -11.26 -5.68
C PRO A 235 14.72 -10.83 -6.87
N TYR A 236 15.19 -11.17 -8.07
CA TYR A 236 14.51 -10.76 -9.31
C TYR A 236 13.17 -11.48 -9.54
N ASP A 237 13.04 -12.68 -8.99
CA ASP A 237 11.87 -13.55 -9.08
C ASP A 237 10.88 -13.36 -7.92
N ARG A 238 11.00 -12.25 -7.18
CA ARG A 238 10.11 -11.90 -6.06
C ARG A 238 9.55 -10.48 -6.26
N PRO A 239 8.28 -10.25 -5.89
CA PRO A 239 7.71 -8.91 -5.94
C PRO A 239 8.33 -7.99 -4.88
N ARG A 240 8.47 -6.70 -5.24
CA ARG A 240 9.04 -5.62 -4.43
C ARG A 240 7.96 -4.61 -4.10
N TYR A 241 7.72 -4.41 -2.83
CA TYR A 241 6.63 -3.58 -2.34
C TYR A 241 7.14 -2.34 -1.60
N LEU A 242 6.85 -1.15 -2.11
CA LEU A 242 7.11 0.12 -1.42
C LEU A 242 5.89 0.52 -0.60
N MET A 243 6.05 0.54 0.73
CA MET A 243 4.96 0.74 1.67
C MET A 243 4.58 2.22 1.81
N GLY A 244 3.28 2.51 1.80
CA GLY A 244 2.73 3.82 2.17
C GLY A 244 2.83 4.92 1.12
N VAL A 245 3.36 4.66 -0.07
CA VAL A 245 3.54 5.65 -1.15
C VAL A 245 2.37 5.62 -2.13
N GLY A 246 1.70 6.76 -2.31
CA GLY A 246 0.52 6.87 -3.16
C GLY A 246 0.31 8.24 -3.81
N ASP A 247 1.31 9.12 -3.77
CA ASP A 247 1.32 10.31 -4.63
C ASP A 247 1.72 9.90 -6.07
N PRO A 248 1.08 10.47 -7.10
CA PRO A 248 1.27 10.02 -8.48
C PRO A 248 2.72 10.05 -8.95
N ILE A 249 3.49 11.09 -8.57
CA ILE A 249 4.90 11.22 -8.98
C ILE A 249 5.74 10.15 -8.27
N GLY A 250 5.60 10.01 -6.95
CA GLY A 250 6.36 9.03 -6.17
C GLY A 250 6.14 7.60 -6.66
N VAL A 251 4.89 7.27 -7.04
CA VAL A 251 4.55 5.94 -7.59
C VAL A 251 5.28 5.69 -8.91
N VAL A 252 5.20 6.59 -9.90
CA VAL A 252 5.83 6.34 -11.22
C VAL A 252 7.36 6.39 -11.15
N GLU A 253 7.93 7.22 -10.28
CA GLU A 253 9.38 7.28 -10.03
C GLU A 253 9.91 6.01 -9.36
N ALA A 254 9.16 5.44 -8.42
CA ALA A 254 9.52 4.18 -7.77
C ALA A 254 9.35 2.99 -8.73
N ILE A 255 8.32 2.99 -9.61
CA ILE A 255 8.19 1.99 -10.68
C ILE A 255 9.44 2.00 -11.57
N ALA A 256 9.91 3.16 -11.99
CA ALA A 256 11.12 3.29 -12.80
C ALA A 256 12.38 2.72 -12.12
N ARG A 257 12.36 2.59 -10.78
CA ARG A 257 13.42 2.00 -9.95
C ARG A 257 13.20 0.54 -9.56
N GLY A 258 12.21 -0.11 -10.18
CA GLY A 258 11.98 -1.54 -10.04
C GLY A 258 11.07 -1.95 -8.88
N VAL A 259 10.23 -1.04 -8.40
CA VAL A 259 9.16 -1.35 -7.43
C VAL A 259 7.92 -1.85 -8.16
N ASP A 260 7.29 -2.90 -7.62
CA ASP A 260 6.14 -3.59 -8.24
C ASP A 260 4.81 -3.30 -7.56
N MET A 261 4.82 -3.02 -6.24
CA MET A 261 3.60 -2.92 -5.44
C MET A 261 3.62 -1.66 -4.59
N PHE A 262 2.43 -1.07 -4.42
CA PHE A 262 2.22 0.18 -3.67
C PHE A 262 0.92 0.11 -2.89
N ASP A 263 0.84 0.82 -1.78
CA ASP A 263 -0.39 1.11 -1.06
C ASP A 263 -0.40 2.54 -0.55
N CYS A 264 -1.55 3.14 -0.41
CA CYS A 264 -1.72 4.36 0.36
C CYS A 264 -3.20 4.68 0.61
N VAL A 265 -3.49 5.28 1.74
CA VAL A 265 -4.81 5.86 2.03
C VAL A 265 -5.05 7.22 1.36
N ALA A 266 -4.00 7.83 0.79
CA ALA A 266 -4.04 9.19 0.25
C ALA A 266 -5.15 9.42 -0.78
N PRO A 267 -5.41 8.57 -1.78
CA PRO A 267 -6.47 8.81 -2.76
C PRO A 267 -7.85 8.95 -2.13
N SER A 268 -8.25 8.03 -1.25
CA SER A 268 -9.54 8.09 -0.57
C SER A 268 -9.59 9.18 0.52
N ARG A 269 -8.46 9.47 1.19
CA ARG A 269 -8.37 10.57 2.15
C ARG A 269 -8.54 11.91 1.45
N LEU A 270 -7.85 12.14 0.34
CA LEU A 270 -7.94 13.35 -0.47
C LEU A 270 -9.37 13.59 -0.96
N ALA A 271 -10.03 12.55 -1.45
CA ALA A 271 -11.42 12.56 -1.90
C ALA A 271 -12.37 13.12 -0.83
N ARG A 272 -12.28 12.63 0.40
CA ARG A 272 -13.13 13.07 1.51
C ARG A 272 -12.91 14.54 1.92
N HIS A 273 -11.81 15.15 1.49
CA HIS A 273 -11.52 16.57 1.73
C HIS A 273 -11.80 17.44 0.49
N GLY A 274 -12.33 16.85 -0.59
CA GLY A 274 -12.69 17.56 -1.81
C GLY A 274 -11.55 17.71 -2.81
N GLY A 275 -10.54 16.85 -2.73
CA GLY A 275 -9.47 16.77 -3.71
C GLY A 275 -9.70 15.64 -4.69
N ALA A 276 -9.64 15.93 -5.99
CA ALA A 276 -9.66 14.96 -7.06
C ALA A 276 -8.30 14.93 -7.79
N LEU A 277 -7.88 13.73 -8.20
CA LEU A 277 -6.66 13.49 -8.98
C LEU A 277 -7.06 13.36 -10.45
N THR A 278 -6.38 14.09 -11.33
CA THR A 278 -6.59 14.00 -12.78
C THR A 278 -5.25 13.96 -13.51
N PHE A 279 -5.22 13.53 -14.76
CA PHE A 279 -3.99 13.58 -15.58
C PHE A 279 -3.55 15.00 -15.94
N ASN A 280 -4.36 16.01 -15.60
CA ASN A 280 -4.01 17.42 -15.69
C ASN A 280 -3.64 18.04 -14.33
N GLY A 281 -3.38 17.20 -13.32
CA GLY A 281 -3.04 17.61 -11.96
C GLY A 281 -4.20 17.50 -10.97
N LYS A 282 -4.07 18.18 -9.84
CA LYS A 282 -5.01 18.09 -8.72
C LYS A 282 -6.13 19.13 -8.83
N VAL A 283 -7.37 18.68 -8.69
CA VAL A 283 -8.57 19.52 -8.68
C VAL A 283 -9.11 19.65 -7.26
N HIS A 284 -9.31 20.89 -6.78
CA HIS A 284 -10.01 21.17 -5.54
C HIS A 284 -11.47 21.49 -5.85
N VAL A 285 -12.36 20.51 -5.71
CA VAL A 285 -13.75 20.61 -6.18
C VAL A 285 -14.57 21.70 -5.49
N LYS A 286 -14.16 22.14 -4.27
CA LYS A 286 -14.82 23.23 -3.54
C LYS A 286 -14.59 24.62 -4.15
N ASN A 287 -13.65 24.77 -5.08
CA ASN A 287 -13.38 26.07 -5.71
C ASN A 287 -14.64 26.67 -6.37
N LYS A 288 -14.83 27.99 -6.20
CA LYS A 288 -16.02 28.71 -6.71
C LYS A 288 -16.14 28.62 -8.24
N LYS A 289 -15.05 28.51 -8.97
CA LYS A 289 -15.06 28.38 -10.43
C LYS A 289 -15.87 27.19 -10.97
N TYR A 290 -16.14 26.18 -10.11
CA TYR A 290 -16.93 25.00 -10.46
C TYR A 290 -18.41 25.09 -10.09
N GLU A 291 -18.90 26.25 -9.64
CA GLU A 291 -20.26 26.44 -9.16
C GLU A 291 -21.32 26.14 -10.21
N VAL A 292 -21.04 26.45 -11.47
CA VAL A 292 -21.90 26.22 -12.61
C VAL A 292 -21.29 25.30 -13.67
N SER A 293 -20.29 24.49 -13.27
CA SER A 293 -19.62 23.57 -14.19
C SER A 293 -20.49 22.35 -14.47
N ASP A 294 -20.91 22.20 -15.70
CA ASP A 294 -21.59 21.02 -16.24
C ASP A 294 -20.63 19.91 -16.69
N SER A 295 -19.33 20.21 -16.75
CA SER A 295 -18.28 19.25 -17.11
C SER A 295 -18.06 18.21 -16.01
N PRO A 296 -17.52 17.03 -16.33
CA PRO A 296 -17.09 16.04 -15.34
C PRO A 296 -15.86 16.52 -14.54
N ILE A 297 -15.41 15.75 -13.56
CA ILE A 297 -14.15 15.99 -12.84
C ILE A 297 -12.96 15.94 -13.82
N GLU A 298 -12.98 14.97 -14.73
CA GLU A 298 -11.97 14.76 -15.78
C GLU A 298 -12.64 14.23 -17.04
N GLU A 299 -12.41 14.91 -18.17
CA GLU A 299 -12.89 14.47 -19.48
C GLU A 299 -12.30 13.10 -19.87
N GLY A 300 -13.13 12.22 -20.40
CA GLY A 300 -12.71 10.86 -20.79
C GLY A 300 -12.46 9.90 -19.64
N CYS A 301 -12.65 10.30 -18.38
CA CYS A 301 -12.52 9.38 -17.25
C CYS A 301 -13.71 8.40 -17.24
N PRO A 302 -13.46 7.06 -17.18
CA PRO A 302 -14.51 6.04 -17.26
C PRO A 302 -15.29 5.84 -15.95
N CYS A 303 -14.91 6.51 -14.85
CA CYS A 303 -15.56 6.29 -13.57
C CYS A 303 -17.03 6.76 -13.56
N MET A 304 -17.82 6.15 -12.69
CA MET A 304 -19.24 6.51 -12.52
C MET A 304 -19.42 7.99 -12.22
N ALA A 305 -18.56 8.59 -11.38
CA ALA A 305 -18.69 10.00 -11.02
C ALA A 305 -18.57 10.92 -12.24
N CYS A 306 -17.58 10.71 -13.11
CA CYS A 306 -17.39 11.53 -14.31
C CYS A 306 -18.43 11.26 -15.41
N ARG A 307 -18.93 10.03 -15.50
CA ARG A 307 -19.90 9.66 -16.53
C ARG A 307 -21.33 10.16 -16.27
N GLN A 308 -21.67 10.35 -14.99
CA GLN A 308 -23.09 10.58 -14.62
C GLN A 308 -23.34 11.93 -13.97
N PHE A 309 -22.30 12.58 -13.41
CA PHE A 309 -22.51 13.76 -12.59
C PHE A 309 -21.64 14.94 -13.00
N PRO A 310 -22.21 16.15 -13.12
CA PRO A 310 -21.46 17.37 -13.34
C PRO A 310 -20.65 17.75 -12.09
N LEU A 311 -19.51 18.39 -12.29
CA LEU A 311 -18.65 18.85 -11.20
C LEU A 311 -19.36 19.83 -10.26
N ALA A 312 -20.30 20.63 -10.77
CA ALA A 312 -21.14 21.53 -9.95
C ALA A 312 -21.94 20.77 -8.89
N LEU A 313 -22.52 19.59 -9.22
CA LEU A 313 -23.22 18.76 -8.25
C LEU A 313 -22.26 18.23 -7.18
N ILE A 314 -21.12 17.69 -7.59
CA ILE A 314 -20.12 17.14 -6.65
C ILE A 314 -19.63 18.23 -5.70
N ARG A 315 -19.39 19.44 -6.23
CA ARG A 315 -19.06 20.61 -5.42
C ARG A 315 -20.17 20.95 -4.42
N HIS A 316 -21.42 21.00 -4.86
CA HIS A 316 -22.57 21.27 -4.00
C HIS A 316 -22.63 20.26 -2.85
N LEU A 317 -22.59 18.96 -3.14
CA LEU A 317 -22.63 17.90 -2.14
C LEU A 317 -21.47 17.99 -1.15
N MET A 318 -20.26 18.36 -1.61
CA MET A 318 -19.10 18.59 -0.73
C MET A 318 -19.28 19.78 0.20
N LEU A 319 -19.95 20.84 -0.24
CA LEU A 319 -20.16 22.04 0.56
C LEU A 319 -21.25 21.86 1.62
N VAL A 320 -22.28 21.07 1.33
CA VAL A 320 -23.37 20.78 2.27
C VAL A 320 -23.07 19.55 3.16
N GLY A 321 -21.93 18.89 2.96
CA GLY A 321 -21.48 17.78 3.81
C GLY A 321 -22.13 16.44 3.51
N GLU A 322 -22.69 16.25 2.32
CA GLU A 322 -23.29 14.98 1.92
C GLU A 322 -22.22 13.90 1.69
N SER A 323 -22.42 12.75 2.30
CA SER A 323 -21.47 11.62 2.23
C SER A 323 -21.25 11.10 0.81
N THR A 324 -22.26 11.20 -0.05
CA THR A 324 -22.24 10.83 -1.47
C THR A 324 -21.09 11.51 -2.23
N ALA A 325 -20.77 12.77 -1.90
CA ALA A 325 -19.62 13.46 -2.50
C ALA A 325 -18.30 12.74 -2.23
N GLY A 326 -18.11 12.27 -0.99
CA GLY A 326 -16.94 11.48 -0.61
C GLY A 326 -16.85 10.15 -1.38
N THR A 327 -17.99 9.49 -1.61
CA THR A 327 -18.07 8.26 -2.42
C THR A 327 -17.70 8.52 -3.87
N LEU A 328 -18.31 9.52 -4.51
CA LEU A 328 -18.04 9.86 -5.92
C LEU A 328 -16.57 10.22 -6.15
N LEU A 329 -16.01 11.04 -5.27
CA LEU A 329 -14.59 11.43 -5.35
C LEU A 329 -13.65 10.27 -5.02
N THR A 330 -14.02 9.36 -4.11
CA THR A 330 -13.19 8.17 -3.82
C THR A 330 -13.15 7.24 -5.03
N ILE A 331 -14.29 6.95 -5.64
CA ILE A 331 -14.37 6.14 -6.87
C ILE A 331 -13.53 6.79 -7.98
N HIS A 332 -13.63 8.12 -8.16
CA HIS A 332 -12.84 8.84 -9.14
C HIS A 332 -11.34 8.72 -8.88
N ASN A 333 -10.88 9.02 -7.65
CA ASN A 333 -9.45 8.96 -7.32
C ASN A 333 -8.87 7.55 -7.40
N LEU A 334 -9.64 6.52 -7.01
CA LEU A 334 -9.23 5.14 -7.19
C LEU A 334 -9.15 4.77 -8.68
N THR A 335 -10.11 5.20 -9.49
CA THR A 335 -10.05 5.01 -10.95
C THR A 335 -8.83 5.71 -11.55
N PHE A 336 -8.49 6.92 -11.07
CA PHE A 336 -7.25 7.60 -11.49
C PHE A 336 -6.03 6.77 -11.15
N MET A 337 -5.90 6.28 -9.90
CA MET A 337 -4.74 5.46 -9.50
C MET A 337 -4.64 4.16 -10.31
N HIS A 338 -5.76 3.51 -10.60
CA HIS A 338 -5.79 2.33 -11.45
C HIS A 338 -5.28 2.65 -12.86
N ARG A 339 -5.79 3.74 -13.48
CA ARG A 339 -5.35 4.19 -14.81
C ARG A 339 -3.88 4.63 -14.83
N LEU A 340 -3.40 5.26 -13.76
CA LEU A 340 -1.97 5.61 -13.61
C LEU A 340 -1.08 4.37 -13.68
N ILE A 341 -1.47 3.31 -12.99
CA ILE A 341 -0.75 2.04 -12.99
C ILE A 341 -0.85 1.33 -14.35
N GLU A 342 -2.04 1.30 -14.97
CA GLU A 342 -2.18 0.73 -16.33
C GLU A 342 -1.31 1.47 -17.33
N GLY A 343 -1.29 2.82 -17.29
CA GLY A 343 -0.41 3.62 -18.15
C GLY A 343 1.08 3.32 -17.92
N ALA A 344 1.49 3.07 -16.68
CA ALA A 344 2.87 2.66 -16.40
C ALA A 344 3.18 1.26 -16.95
N ARG A 345 2.23 0.29 -16.86
CA ARG A 345 2.38 -1.03 -17.46
C ARG A 345 2.51 -0.97 -18.98
N ASP A 346 1.69 -0.13 -19.62
CA ASP A 346 1.77 0.10 -21.08
C ASP A 346 3.11 0.72 -21.46
N ALA A 347 3.54 1.74 -20.73
CA ALA A 347 4.82 2.41 -20.97
C ALA A 347 6.04 1.48 -20.77
N ILE A 348 5.96 0.51 -19.85
CA ILE A 348 7.02 -0.52 -19.70
C ILE A 348 7.02 -1.44 -20.92
N ARG A 349 5.85 -1.91 -21.39
CA ARG A 349 5.76 -2.77 -22.58
C ARG A 349 6.26 -2.10 -23.84
N GLU A 350 6.04 -0.80 -23.96
CA GLU A 350 6.42 0.02 -25.13
C GLU A 350 7.82 0.63 -24.99
N ASN A 351 8.53 0.38 -23.89
CA ASN A 351 9.83 0.98 -23.53
C ASN A 351 9.81 2.53 -23.58
N SER A 352 8.70 3.12 -23.12
CA SER A 352 8.45 4.58 -23.12
C SER A 352 8.28 5.16 -21.71
N LEU A 353 8.74 4.42 -20.66
CA LEU A 353 8.49 4.74 -19.27
C LEU A 353 9.05 6.11 -18.84
N ASP A 354 10.23 6.49 -19.33
CA ASP A 354 10.84 7.80 -18.99
C ASP A 354 9.96 8.97 -19.48
N HIS A 355 9.36 8.82 -20.65
CA HIS A 355 8.40 9.79 -21.17
C HIS A 355 7.14 9.84 -20.30
N TYR A 356 6.62 8.69 -19.89
CA TYR A 356 5.47 8.61 -18.99
C TYR A 356 5.72 9.26 -17.64
N VAL A 357 6.88 8.97 -17.00
CA VAL A 357 7.30 9.60 -15.76
C VAL A 357 7.37 11.12 -15.91
N THR A 358 7.96 11.63 -17.01
CA THR A 358 8.07 13.06 -17.29
C THR A 358 6.69 13.71 -17.44
N THR A 359 5.75 13.05 -18.12
CA THR A 359 4.37 13.51 -18.29
C THR A 359 3.66 13.65 -16.94
N ILE A 360 3.75 12.63 -16.08
CA ILE A 360 3.14 12.68 -14.75
C ILE A 360 3.79 13.74 -13.87
N ARG A 361 5.12 13.86 -13.88
CA ARG A 361 5.81 14.95 -13.17
C ARG A 361 5.29 16.33 -13.59
N SER A 362 5.17 16.58 -14.88
CA SER A 362 4.70 17.87 -15.41
C SER A 362 3.26 18.17 -14.97
N ALA A 363 2.38 17.17 -14.91
CA ALA A 363 1.00 17.33 -14.48
C ALA A 363 0.85 17.67 -12.98
N PHE A 364 1.77 17.22 -12.13
CA PHE A 364 1.70 17.36 -10.67
C PHE A 364 2.79 18.26 -10.06
N ALA A 365 3.61 18.93 -10.89
CA ALA A 365 4.69 19.83 -10.43
C ALA A 365 4.20 21.15 -9.80
N ASN A 366 2.89 21.46 -9.87
CA ASN A 366 2.27 22.72 -9.41
C ASN A 366 1.45 22.54 -8.12
#